data_d8b4afefab8bbc71e9c084845b367797
#
_entry.id   d8b4afefab8bbc71e9c084845b367797
#
_cell.length_a   1.000
_cell.length_b   1.000
_cell.length_c   1.000
_cell.angle_alpha   90.00
_cell.angle_beta   90.00
_cell.angle_gamma   90.00
#
_symmetry.space_group_name_H-M   'P 1'
#
loop_
_entity.id
_entity.type
_entity.pdbx_description
1 polymer ?
#
loop_
_entity_poly.entity_id
_entity_poly.type
_entity_poly.pdbx_seq_one_letter_code
_entity_poly.pdbx_strand_id
1 'polypeptide(L)'
;MTELGELYRRLKDYSKTDYYPYHMPGHKRLLCGEFPREIMDIDITEIDGFDNLHAPEEILRRLQDEAAGLYGADESFYLINGSTCGVLAAISAAVPRGGRVPM
;
A
#
# COMPACT_ATOMS: atom_id res chain seq x y z
N MET A 1 6.26 9.02 21.54
CA MET A 1 5.10 8.32 20.95
C MET A 1 5.15 8.60 19.46
N THR A 2 5.46 7.62 18.67
CA THR A 2 5.41 7.74 17.19
C THR A 2 3.98 8.05 16.77
N GLU A 3 3.75 9.18 16.15
CA GLU A 3 2.44 9.46 15.55
C GLU A 3 2.13 8.35 14.55
N LEU A 4 0.97 7.74 14.70
CA LEU A 4 0.48 6.78 13.74
C LEU A 4 0.32 7.48 12.39
N GLY A 5 0.81 6.86 11.32
CA GLY A 5 0.78 7.42 9.98
C GLY A 5 -0.64 7.83 9.52
N GLU A 6 -0.71 8.78 8.60
CA GLU A 6 -1.98 9.33 8.09
C GLU A 6 -2.91 8.23 7.56
N LEU A 7 -2.37 7.29 6.76
CA LEU A 7 -3.14 6.19 6.21
C LEU A 7 -3.78 5.32 7.30
N TYR A 8 -3.03 4.97 8.35
CA TYR A 8 -3.57 4.17 9.44
C TYR A 8 -4.71 4.90 10.17
N ARG A 9 -4.55 6.19 10.46
CA ARG A 9 -5.62 6.99 11.07
C ARG A 9 -6.87 7.00 10.21
N ARG A 10 -6.72 7.22 8.92
CA ARG A 10 -7.83 7.23 7.95
C ARG A 10 -8.55 5.88 7.89
N LEU A 11 -7.82 4.77 7.87
CA LEU A 11 -8.38 3.42 7.94
C LEU A 11 -9.15 3.17 9.24
N LYS A 12 -8.61 3.60 10.38
CA LYS A 12 -9.27 3.48 11.69
C LYS A 12 -10.53 4.34 11.78
N ASP A 13 -10.56 5.50 11.18
CA ASP A 13 -11.76 6.35 11.17
C ASP A 13 -12.82 5.76 10.22
N TYR A 14 -12.41 5.25 9.06
CA TYR A 14 -13.30 4.51 8.17
C TYR A 14 -13.90 3.26 8.85
N SER A 15 -13.13 2.52 9.64
CA SER A 15 -13.61 1.33 10.34
C SER A 15 -14.74 1.61 11.34
N LYS A 16 -14.88 2.87 11.83
CA LYS A 16 -15.93 3.31 12.76
C LYS A 16 -17.21 3.76 12.05
N THR A 17 -17.19 3.88 10.72
CA THR A 17 -18.38 4.25 9.97
C THR A 17 -19.40 3.12 9.96
N ASP A 18 -20.66 3.44 9.69
CA ASP A 18 -21.75 2.50 9.51
C ASP A 18 -21.87 1.97 8.08
N TYR A 19 -20.93 2.31 7.19
CA TYR A 19 -20.90 1.82 5.82
C TYR A 19 -20.73 0.30 5.78
N TYR A 20 -21.65 -0.39 5.12
CA TYR A 20 -21.49 -1.82 4.89
C TYR A 20 -20.46 -2.07 3.78
N PRO A 21 -19.44 -2.91 4.02
CA PRO A 21 -18.35 -3.13 3.06
C PRO A 21 -18.77 -4.06 1.93
N TYR A 22 -19.38 -3.53 0.87
CA TYR A 22 -19.70 -4.31 -0.34
C TYR A 22 -18.47 -4.68 -1.18
N HIS A 23 -17.35 -3.99 -0.96
CA HIS A 23 -16.06 -4.29 -1.59
C HIS A 23 -15.36 -5.51 -0.97
N MET A 24 -14.30 -5.99 -1.60
CA MET A 24 -13.40 -6.94 -0.95
C MET A 24 -12.71 -6.28 0.27
N PRO A 25 -12.28 -7.02 1.28
CA PRO A 25 -12.31 -8.49 1.38
C PRO A 25 -13.68 -9.08 1.76
N GLY A 26 -13.80 -10.39 1.53
CA GLY A 26 -15.06 -11.13 1.74
C GLY A 26 -15.50 -11.30 3.20
N HIS A 27 -14.62 -11.09 4.19
CA HIS A 27 -14.94 -11.23 5.62
C HIS A 27 -15.95 -10.17 6.12
N LYS A 28 -16.14 -9.07 5.40
CA LYS A 28 -17.12 -8.01 5.72
C LYS A 28 -17.03 -7.48 7.15
N ARG A 29 -15.82 -7.43 7.72
CA ARG A 29 -15.56 -7.07 9.13
C ARG A 29 -16.25 -8.02 10.14
N LEU A 30 -16.66 -9.19 9.69
CA LEU A 30 -17.22 -10.22 10.57
C LEU A 30 -16.09 -11.01 11.20
N LEU A 31 -16.24 -11.35 12.48
CA LEU A 31 -15.25 -12.16 13.18
C LEU A 31 -15.18 -13.57 12.56
N CYS A 32 -14.03 -13.94 12.06
CA CYS A 32 -13.73 -15.26 11.52
C CYS A 32 -12.56 -15.87 12.31
N GLY A 33 -12.87 -16.74 13.25
CA GLY A 33 -11.85 -17.46 13.99
C GLY A 33 -11.02 -16.60 14.94
N GLU A 34 -9.72 -16.88 15.04
CA GLU A 34 -8.78 -16.26 15.98
C GLU A 34 -8.10 -14.97 15.45
N PHE A 35 -8.50 -14.46 14.30
CA PHE A 35 -7.90 -13.24 13.75
C PHE A 35 -8.26 -12.00 14.57
N PRO A 36 -7.28 -11.15 14.89
CA PRO A 36 -7.55 -9.89 15.56
C PRO A 36 -8.52 -9.02 14.76
N ARG A 37 -9.58 -8.58 15.41
CA ARG A 37 -10.61 -7.75 14.78
C ARG A 37 -10.05 -6.49 14.16
N GLU A 38 -9.06 -5.89 14.81
CA GLU A 38 -8.42 -4.65 14.37
C GLU A 38 -7.81 -4.75 12.98
N ILE A 39 -7.31 -5.91 12.59
CA ILE A 39 -6.77 -6.15 11.25
C ILE A 39 -7.91 -6.18 10.23
N MET A 40 -9.00 -6.88 10.54
CA MET A 40 -10.16 -6.99 9.64
C MET A 40 -10.88 -5.65 9.46
N ASP A 41 -10.87 -4.81 10.49
CA ASP A 41 -11.52 -3.50 10.45
C ASP A 41 -10.85 -2.52 9.49
N ILE A 42 -9.55 -2.67 9.26
CA ILE A 42 -8.74 -1.82 8.38
C ILE A 42 -8.35 -2.47 7.05
N ASP A 43 -8.82 -3.69 6.81
CA ASP A 43 -8.59 -4.40 5.54
C ASP A 43 -9.61 -3.93 4.50
N ILE A 44 -9.12 -3.28 3.47
CA ILE A 44 -9.92 -2.68 2.40
C ILE A 44 -9.29 -2.94 1.04
N THR A 45 -10.07 -2.69 -0.01
CA THR A 45 -9.54 -2.56 -1.39
C THR A 45 -9.54 -1.10 -1.83
N GLU A 46 -9.43 -0.86 -3.11
CA GLU A 46 -9.55 0.47 -3.73
C GLU A 46 -10.99 0.95 -3.62
N ILE A 47 -11.24 1.84 -2.69
CA ILE A 47 -12.54 2.47 -2.46
C ILE A 47 -12.37 3.99 -2.41
N ASP A 48 -13.45 4.71 -2.60
CA ASP A 48 -13.45 6.16 -2.57
C ASP A 48 -12.74 6.71 -1.32
N GLY A 49 -11.79 7.61 -1.55
CA GLY A 49 -11.03 8.24 -0.50
C GLY A 49 -9.79 7.47 -0.02
N PHE A 50 -9.44 6.31 -0.61
CA PHE A 50 -8.25 5.54 -0.24
C PHE A 50 -7.24 5.32 -1.36
N ASP A 51 -7.47 5.98 -2.51
CA ASP A 51 -6.53 5.95 -3.62
C ASP A 51 -6.35 4.56 -4.26
N ASN A 52 -5.51 4.47 -5.27
CA ASN A 52 -5.18 3.25 -6.00
C ASN A 52 -3.65 3.10 -6.08
N LEU A 53 -3.11 2.02 -5.53
CA LEU A 53 -1.68 1.80 -5.49
C LEU A 53 -1.03 1.65 -6.89
N HIS A 54 -1.79 1.20 -7.90
CA HIS A 54 -1.28 1.09 -9.26
C HIS A 54 -1.22 2.44 -10.01
N ALA A 55 -2.01 3.42 -9.57
CA ALA A 55 -2.04 4.77 -10.11
C ALA A 55 -2.32 5.76 -8.97
N PRO A 56 -1.37 5.96 -8.05
CA PRO A 56 -1.58 6.78 -6.86
C PRO A 56 -1.65 8.27 -7.23
N GLU A 57 -2.72 8.94 -6.82
CA GLU A 57 -2.96 10.35 -7.11
C GLU A 57 -3.17 11.18 -5.83
N GLU A 58 -3.54 10.54 -4.72
CA GLU A 58 -3.90 11.21 -3.48
C GLU A 58 -3.01 10.81 -2.30
N ILE A 59 -3.56 10.05 -1.33
CA ILE A 59 -2.88 9.71 -0.08
C ILE A 59 -1.66 8.81 -0.32
N LEU A 60 -1.77 7.83 -1.21
CA LEU A 60 -0.64 6.93 -1.50
C LEU A 60 0.47 7.68 -2.24
N ARG A 61 0.14 8.60 -3.13
CA ARG A 61 1.13 9.45 -3.79
C ARG A 61 1.89 10.30 -2.79
N ARG A 62 1.20 10.99 -1.88
CA ARG A 62 1.87 11.79 -0.84
C ARG A 62 2.79 10.95 0.05
N LEU A 63 2.36 9.74 0.44
CA LEU A 63 3.19 8.86 1.25
C LEU A 63 4.42 8.35 0.50
N GLN A 64 4.34 8.14 -0.80
CA GLN A 64 5.50 7.82 -1.65
C GLN A 64 6.46 9.02 -1.74
N ASP A 65 5.94 10.22 -1.90
CA ASP A 65 6.75 11.45 -1.92
C ASP A 65 7.45 11.71 -0.58
N GLU A 66 6.76 11.47 0.55
CA GLU A 66 7.34 11.54 1.89
C GLU A 66 8.47 10.51 2.07
N ALA A 67 8.26 9.28 1.61
CA ALA A 67 9.29 8.25 1.63
C ALA A 67 10.49 8.64 0.76
N ALA A 68 10.28 9.17 -0.43
CA ALA A 68 11.35 9.67 -1.29
C ALA A 68 12.17 10.75 -0.58
N GLY A 69 11.49 11.72 0.05
CA GLY A 69 12.17 12.78 0.83
C GLY A 69 12.97 12.24 2.00
N LEU A 70 12.45 11.24 2.72
CA LEU A 70 13.14 10.63 3.86
C LEU A 70 14.43 9.90 3.44
N TYR A 71 14.42 9.23 2.30
CA TYR A 71 15.58 8.50 1.77
C TYR A 71 16.48 9.34 0.86
N GLY A 72 16.11 10.58 0.55
CA GLY A 72 16.85 11.44 -0.39
C GLY A 72 16.82 10.89 -1.82
N ALA A 73 15.77 10.20 -2.20
CA ALA A 73 15.54 9.67 -3.54
C ALA A 73 14.68 10.62 -4.37
N ASP A 74 14.79 10.55 -5.69
CA ASP A 74 13.94 11.33 -6.60
C ASP A 74 12.48 10.85 -6.53
N GLU A 75 12.28 9.53 -6.43
CA GLU A 75 10.96 8.89 -6.31
C GLU A 75 11.03 7.64 -5.43
N SER A 76 9.90 7.27 -4.84
CA SER A 76 9.71 6.02 -4.10
C SER A 76 8.40 5.35 -4.54
N PHE A 77 8.41 4.03 -4.59
CA PHE A 77 7.26 3.23 -5.01
C PHE A 77 6.96 2.15 -4.00
N TYR A 78 5.71 2.04 -3.57
CA TYR A 78 5.25 0.89 -2.81
C TYR A 78 5.01 -0.28 -3.76
N LEU A 79 5.65 -1.41 -3.45
CA LEU A 79 5.60 -2.57 -4.33
C LEU A 79 4.52 -3.56 -3.90
N ILE A 80 3.85 -4.13 -4.88
CA ILE A 80 3.08 -5.36 -4.75
C ILE A 80 3.95 -6.55 -5.18
N ASN A 81 3.56 -7.77 -4.82
CA ASN A 81 4.29 -9.01 -5.13
C ASN A 81 5.72 -9.10 -4.58
N GLY A 82 5.96 -8.45 -3.44
CA GLY A 82 7.22 -8.54 -2.71
C GLY A 82 8.40 -7.84 -3.36
N SER A 83 9.55 -7.89 -2.69
CA SER A 83 10.80 -7.27 -3.14
C SER A 83 11.31 -7.83 -4.47
N THR A 84 11.00 -9.06 -4.80
CA THR A 84 11.38 -9.67 -6.08
C THR A 84 10.85 -8.87 -7.27
N CYS A 85 9.62 -8.38 -7.21
CA CYS A 85 9.05 -7.52 -8.24
C CYS A 85 9.90 -6.24 -8.42
N GLY A 86 10.30 -5.60 -7.33
CA GLY A 86 11.15 -4.40 -7.37
C GLY A 86 12.52 -4.66 -7.95
N VAL A 87 13.16 -5.76 -7.55
CA VAL A 87 14.49 -6.14 -8.09
C VAL A 87 14.40 -6.40 -9.59
N LEU A 88 13.39 -7.13 -10.05
CA LEU A 88 13.18 -7.39 -11.47
C LEU A 88 12.90 -6.10 -12.25
N ALA A 89 12.10 -5.20 -11.71
CA ALA A 89 11.84 -3.90 -12.31
C ALA A 89 13.11 -3.05 -12.43
N ALA A 90 13.91 -2.98 -11.36
CA ALA A 90 15.18 -2.25 -11.35
C ALA A 90 16.18 -2.81 -12.37
N ILE A 91 16.34 -4.14 -12.43
CA ILE A 91 17.20 -4.78 -13.43
C ILE A 91 16.70 -4.49 -14.84
N SER A 92 15.39 -4.61 -15.08
CA SER A 92 14.79 -4.36 -16.39
C SER A 92 14.95 -2.91 -16.86
N ALA A 93 14.92 -1.96 -15.92
CA ALA A 93 15.15 -0.55 -16.22
C ALA A 93 16.63 -0.23 -16.50
N ALA A 94 17.54 -0.85 -15.76
CA ALA A 94 18.98 -0.55 -15.83
C ALA A 94 19.71 -1.33 -16.95
N VAL A 95 19.21 -2.49 -17.36
CA VAL A 95 19.89 -3.39 -18.29
C VAL A 95 19.14 -3.45 -19.61
N PRO A 96 19.73 -2.97 -20.72
CA PRO A 96 19.09 -3.05 -22.04
C PRO A 96 18.92 -4.51 -22.47
N ARG A 97 17.98 -4.74 -23.38
CA ARG A 97 17.72 -6.09 -23.91
C ARG A 97 19.01 -6.69 -24.51
N GLY A 98 19.40 -7.88 -24.06
CA GLY A 98 20.66 -8.54 -24.44
C GLY A 98 21.88 -8.08 -23.63
N GLY A 99 21.70 -7.17 -22.68
CA GLY A 99 22.73 -6.76 -21.74
C GLY A 99 23.14 -7.88 -20.77
N ARG A 100 24.28 -7.71 -20.09
CA ARG A 100 24.80 -8.66 -19.10
C ARG A 100 24.91 -7.99 -17.75
N VAL A 101 24.49 -8.70 -16.71
CA VAL A 101 24.70 -8.31 -15.30
C VAL A 101 25.86 -9.15 -14.79
N PRO A 102 26.98 -8.56 -14.36
CA PRO A 102 28.03 -9.32 -13.69
C PRO A 102 27.49 -9.85 -12.35
N MET A 103 27.73 -11.11 -12.09
CA MET A 103 27.45 -11.73 -10.79
C MET A 103 28.69 -11.67 -9.89
#